data_a6b149a9222a56f5374694aa0b6b531e
#
_entry.id   a6b149a9222a56f5374694aa0b6b531e
#
_cell.length_a   1.000
_cell.length_b   1.000
_cell.length_c   1.000
_cell.angle_alpha   90.00
_cell.angle_beta   90.00
_cell.angle_gamma   90.00
#
_symmetry.space_group_name_H-M   'P 1'
#
loop_
_entity.id
_entity.type
_entity.pdbx_description
1 polymer ?
#
loop_
_entity_poly.entity_id
_entity_poly.type
_entity_poly.pdbx_seq_one_letter_code
_entity_poly.pdbx_strand_id
1 'polypeptide(L)'
;MSPGQGTQFFRAGARLPERPGHDQLMGDVTVRLAGPADADSVGQLLRDFNEEFDTHGPTAAEFTGRFNTLLARGDVVVVLADDHGRDVGFALLTLRPTPYYDGSLSQLEELYVVPELRDRGIGSRILGAAIETVRAKGGVEMHINVDEIDEDARRFYEHHGFSNIEAGSNHRMLFYLQEL
;
A
#
# COMPACT_ATOMS: atom_id res chain seq x y z
N MET A 1 19.76 -35.13 19.86
CA MET A 1 20.00 -34.05 18.89
C MET A 1 18.90 -34.13 17.85
N SER A 2 17.82 -33.37 18.01
CA SER A 2 16.71 -33.30 17.04
C SER A 2 16.93 -32.11 16.12
N PRO A 3 16.75 -32.24 14.79
CA PRO A 3 16.87 -31.13 13.87
C PRO A 3 15.67 -30.18 14.02
N GLY A 4 15.97 -28.91 13.98
CA GLY A 4 15.02 -27.81 14.14
C GLY A 4 13.88 -27.84 13.13
N GLN A 5 12.71 -27.55 13.64
CA GLN A 5 11.51 -27.34 12.83
C GLN A 5 11.65 -25.96 12.16
N GLY A 6 11.80 -25.97 10.84
CA GLY A 6 11.68 -24.78 10.02
C GLY A 6 10.28 -24.21 10.15
N THR A 7 10.20 -22.93 10.36
CA THR A 7 8.98 -22.14 10.45
C THR A 7 8.17 -22.31 9.15
N GLN A 8 7.05 -23.00 9.23
CA GLN A 8 6.11 -23.11 8.12
C GLN A 8 5.26 -21.83 8.08
N PHE A 9 5.58 -20.94 7.18
CA PHE A 9 4.74 -19.78 6.87
C PHE A 9 3.73 -20.16 5.79
N PHE A 10 2.47 -20.03 6.14
CA PHE A 10 1.23 -19.92 5.39
C PHE A 10 1.06 -20.69 4.07
N ARG A 11 0.19 -21.70 4.10
CA ARG A 11 -0.63 -22.10 2.94
C ARG A 11 -1.79 -21.10 2.79
N ALA A 12 -1.68 -20.20 1.83
CA ALA A 12 -2.80 -19.40 1.36
C ALA A 12 -3.74 -20.28 0.54
N GLY A 13 -4.94 -20.49 1.05
CA GLY A 13 -5.99 -21.24 0.36
C GLY A 13 -7.34 -21.02 1.00
N ALA A 14 -7.87 -19.79 0.94
CA ALA A 14 -9.31 -19.56 1.10
C ALA A 14 -9.72 -18.42 0.16
N ARG A 15 -10.43 -18.77 -0.93
CA ARG A 15 -11.22 -17.82 -1.69
C ARG A 15 -12.30 -17.27 -0.75
N LEU A 16 -12.27 -15.96 -0.52
CA LEU A 16 -13.38 -15.27 0.15
C LEU A 16 -14.60 -15.27 -0.78
N PRO A 17 -15.82 -15.46 -0.27
CA PRO A 17 -17.02 -15.44 -1.07
C PRO A 17 -17.28 -14.00 -1.58
N GLU A 18 -17.48 -13.87 -2.88
CA GLU A 18 -17.96 -12.65 -3.52
C GLU A 18 -19.34 -12.29 -2.94
N ARG A 19 -19.47 -11.10 -2.38
CA ARG A 19 -20.78 -10.53 -2.03
C ARG A 19 -21.34 -9.83 -3.28
N PRO A 20 -22.48 -10.29 -3.82
CA PRO A 20 -23.14 -9.56 -4.89
C PRO A 20 -23.86 -8.33 -4.31
N GLY A 21 -23.61 -7.14 -4.85
CA GLY A 21 -24.49 -5.99 -4.62
C GLY A 21 -23.87 -4.61 -4.38
N HIS A 22 -22.56 -4.40 -4.58
CA HIS A 22 -21.98 -3.05 -4.39
C HIS A 22 -21.54 -2.35 -5.67
N ASP A 23 -21.76 -2.97 -6.83
CA ASP A 23 -21.21 -2.54 -8.12
C ASP A 23 -22.03 -1.45 -8.84
N GLN A 24 -23.16 -1.01 -8.29
CA GLN A 24 -24.08 -0.08 -8.99
C GLN A 24 -24.04 1.38 -8.51
N LEU A 25 -23.17 1.74 -7.55
CA LEU A 25 -23.05 3.13 -7.06
C LEU A 25 -21.64 3.72 -7.18
N MET A 26 -20.73 3.01 -7.77
CA MET A 26 -19.35 3.46 -7.96
C MET A 26 -19.21 4.06 -9.36
N GLY A 27 -19.13 5.38 -9.43
CA GLY A 27 -18.72 6.10 -10.63
C GLY A 27 -17.42 5.52 -11.22
N ASP A 28 -17.12 5.83 -12.48
CA ASP A 28 -16.06 5.25 -13.33
C ASP A 28 -14.61 5.45 -12.81
N VAL A 29 -14.35 5.31 -11.48
CA VAL A 29 -12.99 5.35 -10.96
C VAL A 29 -12.20 4.20 -11.55
N THR A 30 -11.13 4.49 -12.24
CA THR A 30 -10.19 3.49 -12.77
C THR A 30 -8.93 3.43 -11.90
N VAL A 31 -8.32 2.25 -11.80
CA VAL A 31 -7.07 2.05 -11.06
C VAL A 31 -6.00 1.54 -12.02
N ARG A 32 -4.84 2.18 -12.02
CA ARG A 32 -3.74 1.89 -12.94
C ARG A 32 -2.37 2.04 -12.27
N LEU A 33 -1.35 1.45 -12.88
CA LEU A 33 0.03 1.74 -12.51
C LEU A 33 0.42 3.14 -12.98
N ALA A 34 1.13 3.87 -12.12
CA ALA A 34 1.76 5.11 -12.50
C ALA A 34 3.03 4.87 -13.31
N GLY A 35 3.27 5.74 -14.26
CA GLY A 35 4.51 5.82 -15.04
C GLY A 35 5.23 7.16 -14.84
N PRO A 36 6.36 7.39 -15.52
CA PRO A 36 7.13 8.63 -15.37
C PRO A 36 6.34 9.92 -15.64
N ALA A 37 5.32 9.86 -16.51
CA ALA A 37 4.46 11.00 -16.83
C ALA A 37 3.52 11.40 -15.68
N ASP A 38 3.38 10.56 -14.65
CA ASP A 38 2.45 10.78 -13.53
C ASP A 38 3.14 11.44 -12.31
N ALA A 39 4.41 11.80 -12.43
CA ALA A 39 5.20 12.35 -11.31
C ALA A 39 4.56 13.59 -10.68
N ASP A 40 3.94 14.47 -11.49
CA ASP A 40 3.24 15.65 -11.00
C ASP A 40 2.00 15.29 -10.18
N SER A 41 1.17 14.35 -10.70
CA SER A 41 -0.04 13.89 -10.01
C SER A 41 0.30 13.24 -8.67
N VAL A 42 1.28 12.32 -8.64
CA VAL A 42 1.70 11.66 -7.40
C VAL A 42 2.30 12.65 -6.43
N GLY A 43 3.12 13.60 -6.93
CA GLY A 43 3.74 14.63 -6.11
C GLY A 43 2.70 15.53 -5.45
N GLN A 44 1.63 15.90 -6.18
CA GLN A 44 0.54 16.69 -5.64
C GLN A 44 -0.26 15.91 -4.60
N LEU A 45 -0.66 14.68 -4.90
CA LEU A 45 -1.42 13.84 -3.96
C LEU A 45 -0.66 13.59 -2.65
N LEU A 46 0.66 13.39 -2.71
CA LEU A 46 1.48 13.24 -1.51
C LEU A 46 1.60 14.56 -0.73
N ARG A 47 1.62 15.70 -1.42
CA ARG A 47 1.57 17.02 -0.77
C ARG A 47 0.23 17.21 -0.05
N ASP A 48 -0.89 16.91 -0.72
CA ASP A 48 -2.23 17.02 -0.15
C ASP A 48 -2.38 16.14 1.10
N PHE A 49 -1.83 14.92 1.05
CA PHE A 49 -1.78 14.01 2.20
C PHE A 49 -1.03 14.65 3.38
N ASN A 50 0.17 15.17 3.15
CA ASN A 50 0.96 15.79 4.22
C ASN A 50 0.28 17.03 4.80
N GLU A 51 -0.39 17.84 3.98
CA GLU A 51 -1.15 19.01 4.45
C GLU A 51 -2.34 18.64 5.33
N GLU A 52 -3.04 17.55 4.98
CA GLU A 52 -4.16 17.05 5.79
C GLU A 52 -3.75 16.68 7.22
N PHE A 53 -2.55 16.12 7.37
CA PHE A 53 -2.03 15.68 8.68
C PHE A 53 -1.05 16.68 9.31
N ASP A 54 -1.07 17.95 8.88
CA ASP A 54 -0.16 19.01 9.38
C ASP A 54 1.33 18.61 9.35
N THR A 55 1.69 17.67 8.46
CA THR A 55 3.05 17.19 8.32
C THR A 55 3.86 18.18 7.48
N HIS A 56 4.86 18.79 8.11
CA HIS A 56 5.81 19.65 7.40
C HIS A 56 6.69 18.77 6.51
N GLY A 57 6.73 19.10 5.23
CA GLY A 57 7.46 18.30 4.25
C GLY A 57 7.78 19.09 2.97
N PRO A 58 8.33 18.38 1.98
CA PRO A 58 8.62 18.97 0.67
C PRO A 58 7.39 19.56 0.00
N THR A 59 7.61 20.55 -0.85
CA THR A 59 6.59 21.09 -1.74
C THR A 59 6.18 20.07 -2.80
N ALA A 60 5.02 20.26 -3.43
CA ALA A 60 4.58 19.40 -4.55
C ALA A 60 5.66 19.32 -5.66
N ALA A 61 6.31 20.43 -6.01
CA ALA A 61 7.37 20.46 -7.03
C ALA A 61 8.61 19.64 -6.62
N GLU A 62 8.97 19.66 -5.34
CA GLU A 62 10.08 18.83 -4.83
C GLU A 62 9.70 17.34 -4.83
N PHE A 63 8.46 17.00 -4.47
CA PHE A 63 7.95 15.64 -4.62
C PHE A 63 7.93 15.19 -6.07
N THR A 64 7.42 16.01 -7.00
CA THR A 64 7.50 15.73 -8.45
C THR A 64 8.91 15.42 -8.89
N GLY A 65 9.90 16.26 -8.47
CA GLY A 65 11.31 16.02 -8.78
C GLY A 65 11.82 14.66 -8.28
N ARG A 66 11.40 14.23 -7.10
CA ARG A 66 11.72 12.90 -6.55
C ARG A 66 11.01 11.79 -7.31
N PHE A 67 9.71 11.94 -7.60
CA PHE A 67 8.93 10.93 -8.32
C PHE A 67 9.40 10.74 -9.77
N ASN A 68 9.94 11.74 -10.44
CA ASN A 68 10.60 11.56 -11.74
C ASN A 68 11.71 10.50 -11.69
N THR A 69 12.40 10.37 -10.56
CA THR A 69 13.42 9.34 -10.36
C THR A 69 12.81 8.03 -9.84
N LEU A 70 11.90 8.10 -8.87
CA LEU A 70 11.32 6.92 -8.23
C LEU A 70 10.49 6.08 -9.19
N LEU A 71 9.67 6.72 -10.05
CA LEU A 71 8.82 6.02 -11.02
C LEU A 71 9.60 5.29 -12.13
N ALA A 72 10.86 5.64 -12.33
CA ALA A 72 11.76 4.93 -13.25
C ALA A 72 12.42 3.69 -12.63
N ARG A 73 12.27 3.47 -11.33
CA ARG A 73 12.91 2.36 -10.62
C ARG A 73 12.09 1.08 -10.75
N GLY A 74 12.76 -0.05 -10.86
CA GLY A 74 12.13 -1.37 -10.92
C GLY A 74 11.61 -1.87 -9.55
N ASP A 75 12.14 -1.31 -8.46
CA ASP A 75 11.82 -1.66 -7.07
C ASP A 75 10.83 -0.70 -6.41
N VAL A 76 10.26 0.24 -7.16
CA VAL A 76 9.20 1.13 -6.74
C VAL A 76 7.93 0.84 -7.55
N VAL A 77 6.80 0.81 -6.88
CA VAL A 77 5.48 0.64 -7.48
C VAL A 77 4.59 1.77 -6.99
N VAL A 78 3.95 2.46 -7.92
CA VAL A 78 2.89 3.41 -7.58
C VAL A 78 1.63 3.02 -8.33
N VAL A 79 0.52 2.96 -7.59
CA VAL A 79 -0.82 2.72 -8.13
C VAL A 79 -1.62 4.01 -7.98
N LEU A 80 -2.28 4.45 -9.04
CA LEU A 80 -3.14 5.63 -9.06
C LEU A 80 -4.60 5.22 -9.25
N ALA A 81 -5.49 5.97 -8.62
CA ALA A 81 -6.92 5.94 -8.88
C ALA A 81 -7.33 7.24 -9.59
N ASP A 82 -7.97 7.09 -10.73
CA ASP A 82 -8.49 8.19 -11.55
C ASP A 82 -10.02 8.21 -11.50
N ASP A 83 -10.59 9.37 -11.26
CA ASP A 83 -12.02 9.68 -11.34
C ASP A 83 -12.26 10.70 -12.43
N HIS A 84 -12.72 10.24 -13.60
CA HIS A 84 -13.01 11.07 -14.77
C HIS A 84 -11.86 11.99 -15.24
N GLY A 85 -10.63 11.48 -15.24
CA GLY A 85 -9.43 12.21 -15.66
C GLY A 85 -8.78 13.06 -14.57
N ARG A 86 -9.22 12.90 -13.32
CA ARG A 86 -8.59 13.47 -12.12
C ARG A 86 -8.02 12.33 -11.27
N ASP A 87 -6.75 12.34 -11.00
CA ASP A 87 -6.16 11.43 -10.02
C ASP A 87 -6.64 11.80 -8.60
N VAL A 88 -7.23 10.83 -7.89
CA VAL A 88 -7.94 11.04 -6.63
C VAL A 88 -7.41 10.19 -5.48
N GLY A 89 -6.38 9.41 -5.73
CA GLY A 89 -5.73 8.61 -4.70
C GLY A 89 -4.57 7.81 -5.27
N PHE A 90 -3.68 7.39 -4.40
CA PHE A 90 -2.52 6.60 -4.79
C PHE A 90 -2.08 5.64 -3.68
N ALA A 91 -1.30 4.63 -4.06
CA ALA A 91 -0.44 3.88 -3.15
C ALA A 91 0.99 3.91 -3.66
N LEU A 92 1.93 4.10 -2.74
CA LEU A 92 3.38 4.00 -2.98
C LEU A 92 3.92 2.76 -2.27
N LEU A 93 4.64 1.92 -3.00
CA LEU A 93 5.28 0.72 -2.46
C LEU A 93 6.74 0.65 -2.88
N THR A 94 7.55 0.07 -2.00
CA THR A 94 8.92 -0.33 -2.29
C THR A 94 9.06 -1.85 -2.23
N LEU A 95 9.91 -2.40 -3.11
CA LEU A 95 10.26 -3.81 -3.14
C LEU A 95 11.68 -3.98 -2.64
N ARG A 96 11.90 -4.86 -1.68
CA ARG A 96 13.23 -5.12 -1.12
C ARG A 96 13.60 -6.60 -1.22
N PRO A 97 14.85 -6.93 -1.55
CA PRO A 97 15.31 -8.31 -1.55
C PRO A 97 15.33 -8.88 -0.12
N THR A 98 15.21 -10.19 -0.01
CA THR A 98 15.31 -10.92 1.24
C THR A 98 16.05 -12.24 1.01
N PRO A 99 16.85 -12.72 1.98
CA PRO A 99 17.49 -14.03 1.86
C PRO A 99 16.56 -15.20 2.23
N TYR A 100 15.34 -14.93 2.67
CA TYR A 100 14.41 -15.96 3.14
C TYR A 100 13.53 -16.54 2.03
N TYR A 101 13.42 -15.84 0.90
CA TYR A 101 12.57 -16.23 -0.24
C TYR A 101 13.27 -15.92 -1.55
N ASP A 102 12.89 -16.63 -2.60
CA ASP A 102 13.30 -16.32 -3.99
C ASP A 102 12.61 -15.06 -4.55
N GLY A 103 11.63 -14.51 -3.82
CA GLY A 103 10.92 -13.29 -4.13
C GLY A 103 11.35 -12.10 -3.30
N SER A 104 10.61 -10.99 -3.42
CA SER A 104 10.83 -9.77 -2.64
C SER A 104 9.82 -9.62 -1.50
N LEU A 105 10.21 -8.89 -0.47
CA LEU A 105 9.27 -8.27 0.46
C LEU A 105 8.83 -6.92 -0.13
N SER A 106 7.61 -6.51 0.14
CA SER A 106 7.14 -5.17 -0.18
C SER A 106 6.79 -4.38 1.08
N GLN A 107 7.03 -3.09 1.03
CA GLN A 107 6.55 -2.13 2.02
C GLN A 107 5.54 -1.22 1.34
N LEU A 108 4.32 -1.15 1.88
CA LEU A 108 3.38 -0.09 1.54
C LEU A 108 3.80 1.14 2.34
N GLU A 109 4.35 2.12 1.64
CA GLU A 109 4.86 3.34 2.24
C GLU A 109 3.75 4.35 2.49
N GLU A 110 2.85 4.51 1.49
CA GLU A 110 1.75 5.45 1.53
C GLU A 110 0.50 4.85 0.88
N LEU A 111 -0.68 5.17 1.44
CA LEU A 111 -1.97 4.94 0.81
C LEU A 111 -2.88 6.13 1.12
N TYR A 112 -3.25 6.85 0.10
CA TYR A 112 -4.06 8.06 0.21
C TYR A 112 -5.24 8.06 -0.75
N VAL A 113 -6.36 8.56 -0.29
CA VAL A 113 -7.54 8.93 -1.10
C VAL A 113 -8.01 10.29 -0.64
N VAL A 114 -8.28 11.20 -1.58
CA VAL A 114 -8.80 12.53 -1.27
C VAL A 114 -10.02 12.43 -0.35
N PRO A 115 -10.13 13.28 0.69
CA PRO A 115 -11.13 13.12 1.75
C PRO A 115 -12.57 13.02 1.26
N GLU A 116 -12.93 13.81 0.26
CA GLU A 116 -14.29 13.88 -0.28
C GLU A 116 -14.75 12.60 -1.02
N LEU A 117 -13.82 11.69 -1.33
CA LEU A 117 -14.10 10.43 -2.03
C LEU A 117 -13.84 9.19 -1.16
N ARG A 118 -13.55 9.35 0.11
CA ARG A 118 -13.41 8.23 1.06
C ARG A 118 -14.74 7.49 1.27
N ASP A 119 -14.66 6.34 1.88
CA ASP A 119 -15.81 5.46 2.16
C ASP A 119 -16.57 4.97 0.91
N ARG A 120 -15.97 5.15 -0.28
CA ARG A 120 -16.48 4.68 -1.58
C ARG A 120 -15.73 3.47 -2.12
N GLY A 121 -14.93 2.79 -1.30
CA GLY A 121 -14.18 1.60 -1.72
C GLY A 121 -12.94 1.87 -2.58
N ILE A 122 -12.59 3.15 -2.85
CA ILE A 122 -11.44 3.50 -3.70
C ILE A 122 -10.14 2.98 -3.08
N GLY A 123 -9.93 3.20 -1.78
CA GLY A 123 -8.75 2.69 -1.07
C GLY A 123 -8.59 1.17 -1.19
N SER A 124 -9.70 0.43 -1.08
CA SER A 124 -9.70 -1.04 -1.26
C SER A 124 -9.31 -1.45 -2.68
N ARG A 125 -9.75 -0.71 -3.70
CA ARG A 125 -9.37 -0.97 -5.10
C ARG A 125 -7.89 -0.67 -5.36
N ILE A 126 -7.38 0.44 -4.83
CA ILE A 126 -5.96 0.79 -4.92
C ILE A 126 -5.12 -0.30 -4.23
N LEU A 127 -5.46 -0.67 -2.99
CA LEU A 127 -4.75 -1.71 -2.24
C LEU A 127 -4.80 -3.06 -2.95
N GLY A 128 -5.96 -3.46 -3.48
CA GLY A 128 -6.11 -4.68 -4.27
C GLY A 128 -5.19 -4.70 -5.49
N ALA A 129 -5.17 -3.62 -6.28
CA ALA A 129 -4.28 -3.50 -7.44
C ALA A 129 -2.79 -3.49 -7.05
N ALA A 130 -2.45 -2.87 -5.90
CA ALA A 130 -1.10 -2.89 -5.35
C ALA A 130 -0.66 -4.31 -4.99
N ILE A 131 -1.51 -5.07 -4.28
CA ILE A 131 -1.24 -6.46 -3.90
C ILE A 131 -1.05 -7.34 -5.16
N GLU A 132 -1.93 -7.20 -6.15
CA GLU A 132 -1.83 -7.94 -7.42
C GLU A 132 -0.54 -7.62 -8.18
N THR A 133 -0.17 -6.33 -8.22
CA THR A 133 1.07 -5.89 -8.85
C THR A 133 2.31 -6.45 -8.15
N VAL A 134 2.33 -6.41 -6.82
CA VAL A 134 3.43 -6.97 -6.02
C VAL A 134 3.55 -8.47 -6.26
N ARG A 135 2.44 -9.22 -6.27
CA ARG A 135 2.43 -10.65 -6.59
C ARG A 135 2.96 -10.94 -7.99
N ALA A 136 2.52 -10.17 -8.99
CA ALA A 136 3.00 -10.31 -10.37
C ALA A 136 4.49 -10.03 -10.53
N LYS A 137 5.06 -9.20 -9.65
CA LYS A 137 6.51 -8.92 -9.57
C LYS A 137 7.29 -9.93 -8.70
N GLY A 138 6.63 -11.00 -8.24
CA GLY A 138 7.25 -12.02 -7.40
C GLY A 138 7.33 -11.66 -5.92
N GLY A 139 6.59 -10.65 -5.47
CA GLY A 139 6.50 -10.30 -4.05
C GLY A 139 5.77 -11.37 -3.27
N VAL A 140 6.30 -11.73 -2.11
CA VAL A 140 5.80 -12.83 -1.27
C VAL A 140 5.13 -12.35 0.00
N GLU A 141 5.42 -11.12 0.43
CA GLU A 141 4.92 -10.54 1.67
C GLU A 141 4.83 -9.02 1.54
N MET A 142 3.82 -8.42 2.14
CA MET A 142 3.61 -6.97 2.17
C MET A 142 3.53 -6.50 3.62
N HIS A 143 4.32 -5.50 3.94
CA HIS A 143 4.35 -4.83 5.23
C HIS A 143 3.71 -3.45 5.14
N ILE A 144 3.24 -2.96 6.27
CA ILE A 144 2.81 -1.57 6.45
C ILE A 144 3.06 -1.14 7.90
N ASN A 145 3.39 0.13 8.08
CA ASN A 145 3.45 0.77 9.39
C ASN A 145 2.17 1.56 9.61
N VAL A 146 1.56 1.39 10.78
CA VAL A 146 0.34 2.12 11.17
C VAL A 146 0.51 2.54 12.63
N ASP A 147 0.21 3.80 12.92
CA ASP A 147 0.22 4.28 14.29
C ASP A 147 -0.87 3.62 15.12
N GLU A 148 -0.58 3.29 16.37
CA GLU A 148 -1.52 2.61 17.25
C GLU A 148 -2.82 3.41 17.47
N ILE A 149 -2.72 4.73 17.43
CA ILE A 149 -3.86 5.65 17.63
C ILE A 149 -4.73 5.81 16.37
N ASP A 150 -4.23 5.43 15.18
CA ASP A 150 -5.01 5.49 13.93
C ASP A 150 -5.90 4.24 13.82
N GLU A 151 -7.03 4.28 14.52
CA GLU A 151 -7.97 3.16 14.56
C GLU A 151 -8.63 2.92 13.21
N ASP A 152 -8.81 3.94 12.38
CA ASP A 152 -9.46 3.82 11.08
C ASP A 152 -8.55 3.12 10.08
N ALA A 153 -7.28 3.51 9.99
CA ALA A 153 -6.30 2.80 9.18
C ALA A 153 -6.10 1.35 9.65
N ARG A 154 -6.03 1.14 10.98
CA ARG A 154 -5.91 -0.22 11.53
C ARG A 154 -7.07 -1.10 11.13
N ARG A 155 -8.32 -0.64 11.29
CA ARG A 155 -9.52 -1.39 10.87
C ARG A 155 -9.53 -1.67 9.38
N PHE A 156 -9.11 -0.69 8.57
CA PHE A 156 -9.02 -0.85 7.13
C PHE A 156 -8.05 -1.97 6.76
N TYR A 157 -6.82 -1.97 7.28
CA TYR A 157 -5.83 -2.99 6.95
C TYR A 157 -6.17 -4.36 7.53
N GLU A 158 -6.70 -4.44 8.75
CA GLU A 158 -7.17 -5.68 9.35
C GLU A 158 -8.31 -6.31 8.52
N HIS A 159 -9.24 -5.49 8.00
CA HIS A 159 -10.28 -5.94 7.08
C HIS A 159 -9.72 -6.53 5.79
N HIS A 160 -8.56 -6.07 5.34
CA HIS A 160 -7.86 -6.59 4.15
C HIS A 160 -6.87 -7.70 4.46
N GLY A 161 -6.90 -8.25 5.68
CA GLY A 161 -6.11 -9.43 6.06
C GLY A 161 -4.71 -9.14 6.59
N PHE A 162 -4.37 -7.88 6.83
CA PHE A 162 -3.14 -7.55 7.54
C PHE A 162 -3.28 -7.85 9.03
N SER A 163 -2.18 -8.18 9.67
CA SER A 163 -2.14 -8.44 11.11
C SER A 163 -0.84 -7.91 11.71
N ASN A 164 -0.92 -7.31 12.87
CA ASN A 164 0.24 -6.96 13.68
C ASN A 164 0.54 -7.99 14.78
N ILE A 165 -0.15 -9.14 14.75
CA ILE A 165 0.09 -10.26 15.66
C ILE A 165 0.90 -11.32 14.92
N GLU A 166 2.01 -11.72 15.50
CA GLU A 166 2.82 -12.81 14.96
C GLU A 166 2.04 -14.13 14.96
N ALA A 167 2.10 -14.85 13.83
CA ALA A 167 1.38 -16.10 13.67
C ALA A 167 1.78 -17.14 14.74
N GLY A 168 0.79 -17.71 15.42
CA GLY A 168 1.01 -18.70 16.48
C GLY A 168 1.42 -18.11 17.83
N SER A 169 1.38 -16.80 17.99
CA SER A 169 1.66 -16.10 19.24
C SER A 169 0.55 -15.08 19.56
N ASN A 170 0.65 -14.45 20.75
CA ASN A 170 -0.17 -13.30 21.14
C ASN A 170 0.67 -12.01 21.19
N HIS A 171 1.88 -12.04 20.61
CA HIS A 171 2.78 -10.91 20.64
C HIS A 171 2.55 -10.02 19.43
N ARG A 172 2.53 -8.70 19.67
CA ARG A 172 2.44 -7.71 18.61
C ARG A 172 3.80 -7.49 17.96
N MET A 173 3.81 -7.38 16.65
CA MET A 173 4.95 -6.88 15.90
C MET A 173 4.99 -5.36 16.05
N LEU A 174 6.16 -4.82 16.42
CA LEU A 174 6.35 -3.40 16.65
C LEU A 174 7.34 -2.84 15.63
N PHE A 175 7.11 -1.58 15.24
CA PHE A 175 8.03 -0.82 14.41
C PHE A 175 8.93 0.05 15.29
N TYR A 176 10.22 0.12 14.95
CA TYR A 176 11.20 0.97 15.62
C TYR A 176 11.84 1.90 14.59
N LEU A 177 11.91 3.18 14.89
CA LEU A 177 12.48 4.24 14.06
C LEU A 177 13.66 4.89 14.78
N GLN A 178 14.72 5.22 14.03
CA GLN A 178 15.81 6.09 14.46
C GLN A 178 16.15 7.05 13.33
N GLU A 179 16.09 8.33 13.60
CA GLU A 179 16.61 9.35 12.67
C GLU A 179 18.16 9.32 12.70
N LEU A 180 18.80 9.52 11.51
CA LEU A 180 20.24 9.43 11.30
C LEU A 180 20.83 10.79 10.93
#